data_83f6f334493a71ed6d6d0af9b7c7f164
#
_entry.id   83f6f334493a71ed6d6d0af9b7c7f164
#
_cell.length_a   1.000
_cell.length_b   1.000
_cell.length_c   1.000
_cell.angle_alpha   90.00
_cell.angle_beta   90.00
_cell.angle_gamma   90.00
#
_symmetry.space_group_name_H-M   'P 1'
#
loop_
_entity.id
_entity.type
_entity.pdbx_description
1 polymer ?
#
loop_
_entity_poly.entity_id
_entity_poly.type
_entity_poly.pdbx_seq_one_letter_code
_entity_poly.pdbx_strand_id
1 'polypeptide(L)'
;MITQSVAWWCFVPEKLTPDRFVRAAADAGYPAIDLVPPEYWSLVSEHGLAISAIAAHQPLTIGLNRFDQHDRLEKEIRDNIIHAQRLGIRNLICFSGNREGLDDAKGIEITAAGLVRVAQVAEEAGVTLVLELLNSKVDHPDYQADHTRWGLRVCQLVSSPRVKLLYDIYHMQIMEGDIIRTIRTVHGMIGHYHTAGNPGRNELDEAQELYYPAILQAIKETGYAGCIAHEFVPKGDPIASLQTAFQQCAPYL
;
A
#
# COMPACT_ATOMS: atom_id res chain seq x y z
N MET A 1 4.85 17.17 -4.81
CA MET A 1 5.77 16.83 -3.71
C MET A 1 5.35 15.48 -3.17
N ILE A 2 6.28 14.57 -2.95
CA ILE A 2 6.04 13.27 -2.34
C ILE A 2 5.86 13.47 -0.84
N THR A 3 4.86 12.80 -0.25
CA THR A 3 4.61 12.81 1.19
C THR A 3 5.00 11.48 1.82
N GLN A 4 5.38 11.47 3.09
CA GLN A 4 5.65 10.26 3.84
C GLN A 4 4.45 9.92 4.75
N SER A 5 4.16 8.65 4.93
CA SER A 5 3.25 8.14 5.95
C SER A 5 3.85 6.90 6.61
N VAL A 6 3.18 6.37 7.60
CA VAL A 6 3.60 5.17 8.33
C VAL A 6 2.41 4.26 8.57
N ALA A 7 2.59 2.95 8.42
CA ALA A 7 1.51 1.98 8.56
C ALA A 7 1.16 1.74 10.04
N TRP A 8 -0.13 1.83 10.34
CA TRP A 8 -0.69 1.66 11.67
C TRP A 8 -0.37 0.31 12.31
N TRP A 9 -0.64 -0.76 11.60
CA TRP A 9 -0.57 -2.12 12.15
C TRP A 9 0.84 -2.55 12.56
N CYS A 10 1.88 -1.93 12.02
CA CYS A 10 3.27 -2.21 12.37
C CYS A 10 3.62 -1.78 13.80
N PHE A 11 2.85 -0.86 14.36
CA PHE A 11 3.10 -0.25 15.67
C PHE A 11 2.00 -0.48 16.69
N VAL A 12 0.75 -0.60 16.26
CA VAL A 12 -0.42 -0.69 17.13
C VAL A 12 -1.12 -2.03 16.94
N PRO A 13 -1.50 -2.73 17.98
CA PRO A 13 -1.38 -2.38 19.42
C PRO A 13 -0.08 -2.88 20.08
N GLU A 14 0.72 -3.69 19.38
CA GLU A 14 1.79 -4.47 20.01
C GLU A 14 2.96 -3.62 20.55
N LYS A 15 3.28 -2.53 19.89
CA LYS A 15 4.43 -1.68 20.24
C LYS A 15 4.02 -0.42 20.99
N LEU A 16 2.95 0.22 20.56
CA LEU A 16 2.44 1.47 21.11
C LEU A 16 0.91 1.42 21.28
N THR A 17 0.39 2.21 22.21
CA THR A 17 -1.05 2.49 22.25
C THR A 17 -1.42 3.44 21.10
N PRO A 18 -2.69 3.43 20.62
CA PRO A 18 -3.16 4.32 19.54
C PRO A 18 -2.77 5.78 19.74
N ASP A 19 -3.04 6.36 20.90
CA ASP A 19 -2.74 7.76 21.23
C ASP A 19 -1.22 8.05 21.19
N ARG A 20 -0.40 7.15 21.75
CA ARG A 20 1.07 7.32 21.72
C ARG A 20 1.63 7.24 20.31
N PHE A 21 1.08 6.34 19.49
CA PHE A 21 1.52 6.19 18.10
C PHE A 21 1.20 7.43 17.26
N VAL A 22 -0.06 7.89 17.30
CA VAL A 22 -0.50 9.07 16.53
C VAL A 22 0.31 10.30 16.92
N ARG A 23 0.51 10.51 18.22
CA ARG A 23 1.33 11.61 18.73
C ARG A 23 2.79 11.50 18.29
N ALA A 24 3.39 10.32 18.39
CA ALA A 24 4.77 10.10 17.97
C ALA A 24 4.96 10.29 16.45
N ALA A 25 3.98 9.89 15.63
CA ALA A 25 4.00 10.14 14.19
C ALA A 25 3.93 11.64 13.87
N ALA A 26 3.03 12.39 14.54
CA ALA A 26 2.94 13.84 14.40
C ALA A 26 4.24 14.54 14.82
N ASP A 27 4.79 14.17 15.98
CA ASP A 27 6.04 14.74 16.52
C ASP A 27 7.25 14.43 15.63
N ALA A 28 7.26 13.29 14.94
CA ALA A 28 8.29 12.92 13.97
C ALA A 28 8.17 13.70 12.65
N GLY A 29 7.05 14.36 12.38
CA GLY A 29 6.80 15.16 11.19
C GLY A 29 6.02 14.45 10.07
N TYR A 30 5.47 13.27 10.33
CA TYR A 30 4.61 12.61 9.34
C TYR A 30 3.34 13.43 9.09
N PRO A 31 2.97 13.70 7.83
CA PRO A 31 1.72 14.37 7.50
C PRO A 31 0.52 13.40 7.45
N ALA A 32 0.77 12.08 7.44
CA ALA A 32 -0.28 11.08 7.29
C ALA A 32 0.08 9.75 7.97
N ILE A 33 -0.95 8.95 8.24
CA ILE A 33 -0.84 7.56 8.70
C ILE A 33 -1.56 6.65 7.70
N ASP A 34 -1.01 5.47 7.46
CA ASP A 34 -1.55 4.48 6.55
C ASP A 34 -2.28 3.35 7.29
N LEU A 35 -3.29 2.75 6.64
CA LEU A 35 -4.03 1.58 7.14
C LEU A 35 -4.66 1.78 8.54
N VAL A 36 -5.15 2.99 8.82
CA VAL A 36 -5.80 3.31 10.11
C VAL A 36 -7.17 2.62 10.19
N PRO A 37 -7.45 1.84 11.26
CA PRO A 37 -8.78 1.29 11.48
C PRO A 37 -9.84 2.37 11.68
N PRO A 38 -11.11 2.14 11.26
CA PRO A 38 -12.16 3.16 11.27
C PRO A 38 -12.42 3.81 12.64
N GLU A 39 -12.29 3.05 13.71
CA GLU A 39 -12.50 3.53 15.09
C GLU A 39 -11.48 4.59 15.55
N TYR A 40 -10.34 4.73 14.82
CA TYR A 40 -9.28 5.70 15.14
C TYR A 40 -9.17 6.87 14.15
N TRP A 41 -10.06 6.97 13.17
CA TRP A 41 -10.00 8.06 12.18
C TRP A 41 -10.13 9.44 12.83
N SER A 42 -10.99 9.58 13.82
CA SER A 42 -11.15 10.84 14.57
C SER A 42 -9.87 11.19 15.33
N LEU A 43 -9.25 10.22 16.01
CA LEU A 43 -7.99 10.41 16.72
C LEU A 43 -6.88 10.95 15.81
N VAL A 44 -6.74 10.38 14.60
CA VAL A 44 -5.74 10.82 13.62
C VAL A 44 -6.00 12.25 13.17
N SER A 45 -7.26 12.59 12.86
CA SER A 45 -7.63 13.93 12.41
C SER A 45 -7.50 15.00 13.52
N GLU A 46 -7.78 14.67 14.77
CA GLU A 46 -7.60 15.54 15.93
C GLU A 46 -6.15 15.96 16.15
N HIS A 47 -5.20 15.13 15.72
CA HIS A 47 -3.77 15.46 15.73
C HIS A 47 -3.28 16.14 14.44
N GLY A 48 -4.20 16.54 13.55
CA GLY A 48 -3.86 17.23 12.29
C GLY A 48 -3.22 16.35 11.22
N LEU A 49 -3.30 15.03 11.37
CA LEU A 49 -2.77 14.06 10.41
C LEU A 49 -3.86 13.62 9.42
N ALA A 50 -3.43 13.35 8.18
CA ALA A 50 -4.28 12.72 7.18
C ALA A 50 -4.19 11.19 7.25
N ILE A 51 -5.10 10.51 6.54
CA ILE A 51 -5.01 9.08 6.27
C ILE A 51 -4.61 8.90 4.81
N SER A 52 -3.48 8.23 4.54
CA SER A 52 -2.94 8.09 3.19
C SER A 52 -3.63 7.01 2.37
N ALA A 53 -3.92 5.87 2.98
CA ALA A 53 -4.71 4.80 2.40
C ALA A 53 -5.41 3.96 3.49
N ILE A 54 -6.45 3.25 3.09
CA ILE A 54 -7.14 2.23 3.90
C ILE A 54 -7.39 0.99 3.04
N ALA A 55 -7.64 -0.16 3.67
CA ALA A 55 -8.05 -1.36 2.94
C ALA A 55 -9.40 -1.14 2.25
N ALA A 56 -9.49 -1.50 0.98
CA ALA A 56 -10.73 -1.44 0.21
C ALA A 56 -11.72 -2.53 0.64
N HIS A 57 -11.20 -3.66 1.09
CA HIS A 57 -11.96 -4.84 1.53
C HIS A 57 -11.12 -5.76 2.40
N GLN A 58 -11.77 -6.72 3.08
CA GLN A 58 -11.14 -7.75 3.90
C GLN A 58 -11.78 -9.13 3.68
N PRO A 59 -11.10 -10.25 4.05
CA PRO A 59 -9.67 -10.33 4.35
C PRO A 59 -8.81 -10.35 3.07
N LEU A 60 -7.52 -10.10 3.18
CA LEU A 60 -6.59 -10.09 2.05
C LEU A 60 -6.47 -11.45 1.33
N THR A 61 -6.73 -12.55 2.06
CA THR A 61 -6.64 -13.92 1.52
C THR A 61 -7.84 -14.33 0.65
N ILE A 62 -9.00 -13.67 0.82
CA ILE A 62 -10.23 -13.90 0.03
C ILE A 62 -10.54 -12.61 -0.73
N GLY A 63 -9.92 -12.47 -1.90
CA GLY A 63 -9.92 -11.23 -2.65
C GLY A 63 -10.60 -11.31 -4.01
N LEU A 64 -10.22 -10.38 -4.85
CA LEU A 64 -10.84 -10.12 -6.15
C LEU A 64 -10.67 -11.25 -7.19
N ASN A 65 -9.76 -12.20 -6.97
CA ASN A 65 -9.60 -13.38 -7.81
C ASN A 65 -10.70 -14.46 -7.59
N ARG A 66 -11.70 -14.17 -6.74
CA ARG A 66 -12.84 -15.06 -6.46
C ARG A 66 -14.13 -14.46 -7.01
N PHE A 67 -14.61 -15.02 -8.11
CA PHE A 67 -15.81 -14.53 -8.78
C PHE A 67 -17.05 -14.54 -7.88
N ASP A 68 -17.21 -15.60 -7.07
CA ASP A 68 -18.29 -15.74 -6.10
C ASP A 68 -18.27 -14.72 -4.96
N GLN A 69 -17.13 -14.03 -4.75
CA GLN A 69 -17.00 -12.97 -3.76
C GLN A 69 -17.27 -11.57 -4.32
N HIS A 70 -17.40 -11.41 -5.62
CA HIS A 70 -17.48 -10.08 -6.24
C HIS A 70 -18.65 -9.24 -5.72
N ASP A 71 -19.83 -9.82 -5.46
CA ASP A 71 -20.98 -9.05 -4.95
C ASP A 71 -20.71 -8.48 -3.54
N ARG A 72 -20.08 -9.28 -2.66
CA ARG A 72 -19.67 -8.82 -1.34
C ARG A 72 -18.58 -7.77 -1.43
N LEU A 73 -17.52 -8.05 -2.21
CA LEU A 73 -16.38 -7.15 -2.37
C LEU A 73 -16.77 -5.83 -3.02
N GLU A 74 -17.64 -5.86 -4.04
CA GLU A 74 -18.17 -4.63 -4.66
C GLU A 74 -18.86 -3.74 -3.63
N LYS A 75 -19.74 -4.32 -2.81
CA LYS A 75 -20.43 -3.57 -1.75
C LYS A 75 -19.43 -2.93 -0.79
N GLU A 76 -18.49 -3.71 -0.28
CA GLU A 76 -17.49 -3.25 0.69
C GLU A 76 -16.59 -2.15 0.10
N ILE A 77 -16.12 -2.31 -1.14
CA ILE A 77 -15.30 -1.31 -1.84
C ILE A 77 -16.10 -0.02 -2.06
N ARG A 78 -17.38 -0.09 -2.48
CA ARG A 78 -18.23 1.08 -2.66
C ARG A 78 -18.46 1.84 -1.35
N ASP A 79 -18.71 1.13 -0.26
CA ASP A 79 -18.87 1.73 1.08
C ASP A 79 -17.57 2.45 1.49
N ASN A 80 -16.39 1.83 1.24
CA ASN A 80 -15.10 2.44 1.55
C ASN A 80 -14.74 3.61 0.59
N ILE A 81 -15.19 3.61 -0.66
CA ILE A 81 -15.06 4.79 -1.56
C ILE A 81 -15.80 5.99 -0.98
N ILE A 82 -17.02 5.80 -0.44
CA ILE A 82 -17.79 6.87 0.21
C ILE A 82 -17.05 7.42 1.44
N HIS A 83 -16.49 6.53 2.26
CA HIS A 83 -15.67 6.95 3.41
C HIS A 83 -14.42 7.70 2.97
N ALA A 84 -13.71 7.20 1.97
CA ALA A 84 -12.50 7.80 1.42
C ALA A 84 -12.78 9.21 0.87
N GLN A 85 -13.84 9.38 0.08
CA GLN A 85 -14.24 10.68 -0.46
C GLN A 85 -14.53 11.69 0.66
N ARG A 86 -15.30 11.27 1.69
CA ARG A 86 -15.66 12.15 2.83
C ARG A 86 -14.46 12.58 3.65
N LEU A 87 -13.46 11.73 3.80
CA LEU A 87 -12.27 11.97 4.64
C LEU A 87 -11.05 12.46 3.85
N GLY A 88 -11.16 12.61 2.53
CA GLY A 88 -10.05 13.02 1.67
C GLY A 88 -8.98 11.95 1.50
N ILE A 89 -9.29 10.68 1.76
CA ILE A 89 -8.38 9.54 1.55
C ILE A 89 -8.27 9.27 0.04
N ARG A 90 -7.04 9.22 -0.47
CA ARG A 90 -6.82 9.12 -1.92
C ARG A 90 -6.75 7.70 -2.44
N ASN A 91 -6.32 6.76 -1.62
CA ASN A 91 -6.05 5.38 -2.04
C ASN A 91 -6.84 4.36 -1.22
N LEU A 92 -7.40 3.37 -1.90
CA LEU A 92 -7.99 2.17 -1.31
C LEU A 92 -7.21 0.95 -1.76
N ILE A 93 -6.67 0.19 -0.80
CA ILE A 93 -5.83 -0.97 -1.06
C ILE A 93 -6.70 -2.18 -1.33
N CYS A 94 -6.58 -2.73 -2.55
CA CYS A 94 -7.27 -3.92 -3.02
C CYS A 94 -6.34 -5.13 -2.98
N PHE A 95 -6.89 -6.31 -2.72
CA PHE A 95 -6.13 -7.55 -2.66
C PHE A 95 -6.66 -8.55 -3.69
N SER A 96 -5.73 -9.29 -4.33
CA SER A 96 -6.11 -10.35 -5.26
C SER A 96 -6.75 -11.55 -4.55
N GLY A 97 -6.25 -11.87 -3.36
CA GLY A 97 -6.56 -13.13 -2.68
C GLY A 97 -5.53 -14.22 -2.97
N ASN A 98 -5.64 -15.35 -2.28
CA ASN A 98 -4.82 -16.53 -2.49
C ASN A 98 -5.19 -17.25 -3.78
N ARG A 99 -4.24 -17.98 -4.39
CA ARG A 99 -4.44 -18.76 -5.63
C ARG A 99 -5.41 -19.90 -5.42
N GLU A 100 -5.20 -20.72 -4.38
CA GLU A 100 -5.93 -21.98 -4.14
C GLU A 100 -6.01 -22.85 -5.42
N GLY A 101 -4.90 -22.92 -6.13
CA GLY A 101 -4.79 -23.67 -7.39
C GLY A 101 -5.31 -22.95 -8.64
N LEU A 102 -5.80 -21.73 -8.52
CA LEU A 102 -6.26 -20.94 -9.68
C LEU A 102 -5.08 -20.53 -10.56
N ASP A 103 -5.20 -20.76 -11.86
CA ASP A 103 -4.24 -20.32 -12.86
C ASP A 103 -4.11 -18.80 -12.91
N ASP A 104 -2.90 -18.30 -13.19
CA ASP A 104 -2.61 -16.87 -13.21
C ASP A 104 -3.42 -16.10 -14.26
N ALA A 105 -3.57 -16.65 -15.46
CA ALA A 105 -4.33 -15.99 -16.51
C ALA A 105 -5.81 -15.85 -16.09
N LYS A 106 -6.36 -16.89 -15.49
CA LYS A 106 -7.73 -16.87 -14.98
C LYS A 106 -7.89 -15.95 -13.77
N GLY A 107 -6.93 -15.95 -12.85
CA GLY A 107 -6.90 -15.02 -11.72
C GLY A 107 -6.88 -13.56 -12.15
N ILE A 108 -6.07 -13.22 -13.17
CA ILE A 108 -6.01 -11.88 -13.78
C ILE A 108 -7.39 -11.48 -14.33
N GLU A 109 -8.03 -12.35 -15.13
CA GLU A 109 -9.34 -12.07 -15.73
C GLU A 109 -10.42 -11.81 -14.66
N ILE A 110 -10.48 -12.67 -13.64
CA ILE A 110 -11.47 -12.55 -12.56
C ILE A 110 -11.21 -11.29 -11.73
N THR A 111 -9.95 -11.03 -11.34
CA THR A 111 -9.60 -9.83 -10.59
C THR A 111 -9.95 -8.55 -11.37
N ALA A 112 -9.64 -8.51 -12.66
CA ALA A 112 -10.00 -7.37 -13.51
C ALA A 112 -11.52 -7.19 -13.60
N ALA A 113 -12.28 -8.27 -13.76
CA ALA A 113 -13.74 -8.23 -13.80
C ALA A 113 -14.34 -7.66 -12.49
N GLY A 114 -13.76 -8.02 -11.33
CA GLY A 114 -14.17 -7.45 -10.03
C GLY A 114 -13.89 -5.96 -9.93
N LEU A 115 -12.69 -5.51 -10.35
CA LEU A 115 -12.33 -4.10 -10.33
C LEU A 115 -13.14 -3.24 -11.32
N VAL A 116 -13.49 -3.76 -12.49
CA VAL A 116 -14.36 -3.06 -13.47
C VAL A 116 -15.69 -2.65 -12.85
N ARG A 117 -16.26 -3.45 -11.95
CA ARG A 117 -17.55 -3.18 -11.28
C ARG A 117 -17.53 -1.90 -10.42
N VAL A 118 -16.36 -1.49 -9.96
CA VAL A 118 -16.18 -0.36 -9.02
C VAL A 118 -15.33 0.78 -9.60
N ALA A 119 -14.70 0.57 -10.75
CA ALA A 119 -13.78 1.53 -11.35
C ALA A 119 -14.42 2.89 -11.62
N GLN A 120 -15.61 2.91 -12.23
CA GLN A 120 -16.31 4.16 -12.52
C GLN A 120 -16.66 4.95 -11.25
N VAL A 121 -17.12 4.28 -10.20
CA VAL A 121 -17.43 4.96 -8.93
C VAL A 121 -16.18 5.55 -8.29
N ALA A 122 -15.04 4.84 -8.37
CA ALA A 122 -13.76 5.34 -7.90
C ALA A 122 -13.30 6.58 -8.72
N GLU A 123 -13.51 6.59 -10.04
CA GLU A 123 -13.22 7.74 -10.91
C GLU A 123 -14.05 8.96 -10.52
N GLU A 124 -15.36 8.79 -10.36
CA GLU A 124 -16.30 9.86 -9.98
C GLU A 124 -15.99 10.43 -8.59
N ALA A 125 -15.56 9.58 -7.65
CA ALA A 125 -15.18 9.98 -6.31
C ALA A 125 -13.76 10.58 -6.22
N GLY A 126 -12.94 10.47 -7.27
CA GLY A 126 -11.55 10.89 -7.27
C GLY A 126 -10.63 9.99 -6.43
N VAL A 127 -11.08 8.78 -6.09
CA VAL A 127 -10.36 7.79 -5.30
C VAL A 127 -9.61 6.82 -6.22
N THR A 128 -8.42 6.38 -5.83
CA THR A 128 -7.62 5.39 -6.59
C THR A 128 -7.67 4.05 -5.89
N LEU A 129 -8.06 3.01 -6.61
CA LEU A 129 -7.98 1.62 -6.18
C LEU A 129 -6.56 1.13 -6.49
N VAL A 130 -5.80 0.76 -5.47
CA VAL A 130 -4.42 0.30 -5.64
C VAL A 130 -4.33 -1.19 -5.31
N LEU A 131 -4.08 -2.02 -6.34
CA LEU A 131 -3.89 -3.46 -6.17
C LEU A 131 -2.51 -3.71 -5.57
N GLU A 132 -2.46 -4.27 -4.38
CA GLU A 132 -1.22 -4.51 -3.67
C GLU A 132 -0.50 -5.77 -4.17
N LEU A 133 0.80 -5.61 -4.41
CA LEU A 133 1.71 -6.68 -4.78
C LEU A 133 2.41 -7.20 -3.51
N LEU A 134 2.13 -8.46 -3.14
CA LEU A 134 2.70 -9.10 -1.94
C LEU A 134 3.63 -10.26 -2.31
N ASN A 135 4.58 -10.59 -1.44
CA ASN A 135 5.42 -11.76 -1.67
C ASN A 135 4.72 -13.07 -1.25
N SER A 136 4.74 -14.06 -2.12
CA SER A 136 4.25 -15.41 -1.85
C SER A 136 5.32 -16.36 -1.32
N LYS A 137 6.60 -15.93 -1.29
CA LYS A 137 7.73 -16.75 -0.86
C LYS A 137 7.91 -16.84 0.65
N VAL A 138 7.57 -15.78 1.39
CA VAL A 138 7.87 -15.63 2.83
C VAL A 138 6.63 -15.30 3.64
N ASP A 139 6.00 -14.13 3.37
CA ASP A 139 5.00 -13.56 4.29
C ASP A 139 3.56 -13.97 3.96
N HIS A 140 3.23 -14.11 2.67
CA HIS A 140 1.87 -14.39 2.20
C HIS A 140 1.83 -15.60 1.27
N PRO A 141 2.12 -16.82 1.77
CA PRO A 141 2.09 -18.03 0.95
C PRO A 141 0.79 -18.13 0.16
N ASP A 142 0.91 -18.51 -1.12
CA ASP A 142 -0.22 -18.66 -2.05
C ASP A 142 -0.89 -17.35 -2.52
N TYR A 143 -0.49 -16.16 -2.08
CA TYR A 143 -1.05 -14.90 -2.60
C TYR A 143 -0.81 -14.77 -4.12
N GLN A 144 -1.83 -14.30 -4.88
CA GLN A 144 -1.77 -14.42 -6.34
C GLN A 144 -1.10 -13.22 -7.04
N ALA A 145 -1.35 -11.99 -6.59
CA ALA A 145 -0.72 -10.79 -7.16
C ALA A 145 0.70 -10.60 -6.62
N ASP A 146 1.59 -11.53 -6.88
CA ASP A 146 2.94 -11.61 -6.31
C ASP A 146 4.06 -11.13 -7.27
N HIS A 147 3.70 -10.67 -8.46
CA HIS A 147 4.64 -10.12 -9.45
C HIS A 147 4.07 -8.88 -10.13
N THR A 148 4.93 -7.92 -10.43
CA THR A 148 4.56 -6.66 -11.11
C THR A 148 3.83 -6.90 -12.42
N ARG A 149 4.29 -7.83 -13.24
CA ARG A 149 3.66 -8.18 -14.54
C ARG A 149 2.21 -8.65 -14.38
N TRP A 150 1.90 -9.37 -13.29
CA TRP A 150 0.55 -9.88 -13.01
C TRP A 150 -0.40 -8.70 -12.72
N GLY A 151 0.01 -7.83 -11.81
CA GLY A 151 -0.78 -6.64 -11.46
C GLY A 151 -0.95 -5.67 -12.63
N LEU A 152 0.10 -5.44 -13.42
CA LEU A 152 0.03 -4.61 -14.63
C LEU A 152 -1.01 -5.15 -15.62
N ARG A 153 -1.07 -6.47 -15.80
CA ARG A 153 -2.04 -7.06 -16.71
C ARG A 153 -3.48 -6.85 -16.23
N VAL A 154 -3.72 -6.93 -14.92
CA VAL A 154 -5.02 -6.57 -14.33
C VAL A 154 -5.36 -5.11 -14.63
N CYS A 155 -4.47 -4.17 -14.32
CA CYS A 155 -4.70 -2.74 -14.58
C CYS A 155 -4.98 -2.45 -16.07
N GLN A 156 -4.27 -3.10 -17.00
CA GLN A 156 -4.49 -2.97 -18.44
C GLN A 156 -5.89 -3.45 -18.86
N LEU A 157 -6.37 -4.56 -18.29
CA LEU A 157 -7.71 -5.09 -18.62
C LEU A 157 -8.83 -4.20 -18.06
N VAL A 158 -8.64 -3.64 -16.86
CA VAL A 158 -9.59 -2.69 -16.28
C VAL A 158 -9.62 -1.37 -17.05
N SER A 159 -8.47 -0.92 -17.55
CA SER A 159 -8.33 0.30 -18.37
C SER A 159 -8.89 1.57 -17.73
N SER A 160 -8.75 1.71 -16.40
CA SER A 160 -9.18 2.88 -15.63
C SER A 160 -7.97 3.67 -15.11
N PRO A 161 -7.98 5.01 -15.18
CA PRO A 161 -6.91 5.83 -14.62
C PRO A 161 -6.88 5.76 -13.08
N ARG A 162 -7.94 5.25 -12.45
CA ARG A 162 -8.09 5.10 -11.00
C ARG A 162 -7.88 3.66 -10.51
N VAL A 163 -7.42 2.77 -11.37
CA VAL A 163 -6.97 1.42 -10.97
C VAL A 163 -5.49 1.31 -11.25
N LYS A 164 -4.71 1.21 -10.20
CA LYS A 164 -3.24 1.23 -10.23
C LYS A 164 -2.67 0.15 -9.32
N LEU A 165 -1.36 0.09 -9.21
CA LEU A 165 -0.64 -0.78 -8.29
C LEU A 165 -0.27 -0.03 -7.00
N LEU A 166 -0.33 -0.72 -5.88
CA LEU A 166 0.52 -0.45 -4.75
C LEU A 166 1.79 -1.28 -4.93
N TYR A 167 2.91 -0.59 -5.10
CA TYR A 167 4.21 -1.22 -5.26
C TYR A 167 4.91 -1.26 -3.90
N ASP A 168 4.82 -2.41 -3.23
CA ASP A 168 5.56 -2.64 -1.99
C ASP A 168 6.99 -3.07 -2.34
N ILE A 169 7.94 -2.20 -2.03
CA ILE A 169 9.36 -2.38 -2.36
C ILE A 169 9.95 -3.59 -1.64
N TYR A 170 9.56 -3.82 -0.38
CA TYR A 170 9.99 -4.98 0.38
C TYR A 170 9.50 -6.28 -0.27
N HIS A 171 8.21 -6.36 -0.58
CA HIS A 171 7.64 -7.55 -1.20
C HIS A 171 8.24 -7.82 -2.58
N MET A 172 8.40 -6.79 -3.39
CA MET A 172 8.94 -6.95 -4.75
C MET A 172 10.44 -7.21 -4.76
N GLN A 173 11.19 -6.79 -3.74
CA GLN A 173 12.58 -7.22 -3.58
C GLN A 173 12.69 -8.74 -3.41
N ILE A 174 11.82 -9.33 -2.58
CA ILE A 174 11.77 -10.79 -2.35
C ILE A 174 11.39 -11.55 -3.64
N MET A 175 10.43 -11.02 -4.39
CA MET A 175 9.88 -11.71 -5.56
C MET A 175 10.70 -11.51 -6.83
N GLU A 176 11.10 -10.28 -7.13
CA GLU A 176 11.63 -9.89 -8.44
C GLU A 176 13.02 -9.25 -8.37
N GLY A 177 13.31 -8.44 -7.34
CA GLY A 177 14.48 -7.57 -7.34
C GLY A 177 14.41 -6.47 -8.43
N ASP A 178 15.55 -5.95 -8.87
CA ASP A 178 15.66 -4.92 -9.93
C ASP A 178 14.70 -3.73 -9.76
N ILE A 179 14.54 -3.30 -8.52
CA ILE A 179 13.51 -2.36 -8.06
C ILE A 179 13.52 -1.04 -8.84
N ILE A 180 14.69 -0.42 -8.99
CA ILE A 180 14.82 0.90 -9.63
C ILE A 180 14.40 0.87 -11.10
N ARG A 181 14.82 -0.16 -11.85
CA ARG A 181 14.44 -0.30 -13.26
C ARG A 181 12.94 -0.55 -13.40
N THR A 182 12.37 -1.40 -12.54
CA THR A 182 10.93 -1.68 -12.51
C THR A 182 10.15 -0.41 -12.24
N ILE A 183 10.49 0.35 -11.19
CA ILE A 183 9.85 1.65 -10.88
C ILE A 183 9.87 2.57 -12.10
N ARG A 184 11.04 2.80 -12.71
CA ARG A 184 11.15 3.68 -13.88
C ARG A 184 10.31 3.20 -15.07
N THR A 185 10.16 1.89 -15.24
CA THR A 185 9.41 1.32 -16.37
C THR A 185 7.91 1.43 -16.19
N VAL A 186 7.41 1.23 -14.96
CA VAL A 186 5.97 1.10 -14.70
C VAL A 186 5.37 2.25 -13.88
N HIS A 187 6.13 3.33 -13.62
CA HIS A 187 5.76 4.43 -12.74
C HIS A 187 4.34 5.00 -12.99
N GLY A 188 3.91 5.09 -14.24
CA GLY A 188 2.59 5.59 -14.60
C GLY A 188 1.44 4.74 -14.05
N MET A 189 1.72 3.48 -13.72
CA MET A 189 0.74 2.52 -13.17
C MET A 189 0.85 2.37 -11.65
N ILE A 190 1.76 3.06 -10.98
CA ILE A 190 1.90 3.00 -9.52
C ILE A 190 1.12 4.16 -8.90
N GLY A 191 0.21 3.86 -7.97
CA GLY A 191 -0.59 4.81 -7.22
C GLY A 191 -0.13 5.02 -5.78
N HIS A 192 0.57 4.03 -5.21
CA HIS A 192 1.06 4.04 -3.84
C HIS A 192 2.33 3.21 -3.69
N TYR A 193 3.16 3.53 -2.69
CA TYR A 193 4.36 2.78 -2.37
C TYR A 193 4.37 2.38 -0.90
N HIS A 194 4.82 1.13 -0.62
CA HIS A 194 5.21 0.71 0.71
C HIS A 194 6.72 0.43 0.77
N THR A 195 7.31 0.62 1.95
CA THR A 195 8.74 0.42 2.21
C THR A 195 8.97 -0.33 3.52
N ALA A 196 9.90 -1.28 3.52
CA ALA A 196 10.47 -1.89 4.71
C ALA A 196 11.88 -2.41 4.41
N GLY A 197 12.67 -2.68 5.44
CA GLY A 197 13.99 -3.32 5.28
C GLY A 197 13.87 -4.80 4.92
N ASN A 198 14.62 -5.26 3.93
CA ASN A 198 14.70 -6.66 3.54
C ASN A 198 16.12 -7.21 3.80
N PRO A 199 16.26 -8.38 4.44
CA PRO A 199 15.21 -9.26 4.96
C PRO A 199 14.60 -8.77 6.28
N GLY A 200 13.42 -9.29 6.62
CA GLY A 200 12.81 -9.21 7.94
C GLY A 200 11.72 -8.17 8.14
N ARG A 201 11.43 -7.34 7.12
CA ARG A 201 10.39 -6.29 7.17
C ARG A 201 10.56 -5.31 8.33
N ASN A 202 11.82 -4.96 8.64
CA ASN A 202 12.18 -4.09 9.75
C ASN A 202 12.60 -2.70 9.25
N GLU A 203 13.39 -1.97 10.08
CA GLU A 203 13.88 -0.63 9.79
C GLU A 203 14.60 -0.53 8.43
N LEU A 204 14.59 0.69 7.85
CA LEU A 204 15.25 1.00 6.58
C LEU A 204 16.76 1.33 6.77
N ASP A 205 17.38 0.77 7.79
CA ASP A 205 18.76 1.04 8.20
C ASP A 205 19.82 0.36 7.29
N GLU A 206 21.07 0.46 7.65
CA GLU A 206 22.20 -0.13 6.90
C GLU A 206 22.33 -1.66 7.07
N ALA A 207 21.53 -2.28 7.94
CA ALA A 207 21.58 -3.72 8.21
C ALA A 207 20.69 -4.54 7.25
N GLN A 208 20.17 -3.92 6.18
CA GLN A 208 19.29 -4.53 5.19
C GLN A 208 19.82 -4.29 3.76
N GLU A 209 19.27 -4.96 2.75
CA GLU A 209 19.87 -5.00 1.40
C GLU A 209 19.35 -3.92 0.43
N LEU A 210 18.28 -3.17 0.76
CA LEU A 210 17.69 -2.15 -0.08
C LEU A 210 18.38 -0.80 0.12
N TYR A 211 18.97 -0.23 -0.92
CA TYR A 211 19.56 1.10 -0.83
C TYR A 211 18.51 2.20 -1.09
N TYR A 212 17.75 2.54 -0.07
CA TYR A 212 16.62 3.48 -0.15
C TYR A 212 16.95 4.86 -0.72
N PRO A 213 18.12 5.48 -0.48
CA PRO A 213 18.46 6.75 -1.13
C PRO A 213 18.33 6.73 -2.65
N ALA A 214 18.85 5.69 -3.32
CA ALA A 214 18.75 5.57 -4.78
C ALA A 214 17.34 5.20 -5.25
N ILE A 215 16.61 4.41 -4.47
CA ILE A 215 15.23 4.02 -4.78
C ILE A 215 14.30 5.25 -4.70
N LEU A 216 14.38 6.04 -3.62
CA LEU A 216 13.59 7.25 -3.43
C LEU A 216 13.91 8.31 -4.49
N GLN A 217 15.18 8.48 -4.84
CA GLN A 217 15.58 9.35 -5.93
C GLN A 217 14.97 8.90 -7.27
N ALA A 218 14.96 7.59 -7.54
CA ALA A 218 14.32 7.06 -8.75
C ALA A 218 12.81 7.31 -8.79
N ILE A 219 12.11 7.17 -7.66
CA ILE A 219 10.69 7.50 -7.54
C ILE A 219 10.47 8.99 -7.81
N LYS A 220 11.27 9.87 -7.22
CA LYS A 220 11.19 11.33 -7.43
C LYS A 220 11.38 11.72 -8.88
N GLU A 221 12.35 11.11 -9.57
CA GLU A 221 12.65 11.35 -10.98
C GLU A 221 11.49 10.97 -11.91
N THR A 222 10.59 10.08 -11.51
CA THR A 222 9.38 9.75 -12.29
C THR A 222 8.32 10.84 -12.29
N GLY A 223 8.46 11.87 -11.44
CA GLY A 223 7.43 12.89 -11.23
C GLY A 223 6.30 12.43 -10.29
N TYR A 224 6.46 11.31 -9.58
CA TYR A 224 5.48 10.84 -8.60
C TYR A 224 5.20 11.92 -7.55
N ALA A 225 3.93 12.14 -7.23
CA ALA A 225 3.48 13.17 -6.29
C ALA A 225 2.46 12.62 -5.27
N GLY A 226 2.50 11.32 -5.02
CA GLY A 226 1.66 10.63 -4.05
C GLY A 226 2.34 10.47 -2.68
N CYS A 227 1.93 9.43 -1.97
CA CYS A 227 2.44 9.06 -0.66
C CYS A 227 3.31 7.80 -0.73
N ILE A 228 4.38 7.78 0.08
CA ILE A 228 5.19 6.59 0.37
C ILE A 228 4.94 6.26 1.83
N ALA A 229 4.43 5.06 2.12
CA ALA A 229 4.17 4.61 3.47
C ALA A 229 5.27 3.67 3.96
N HIS A 230 5.81 3.95 5.14
CA HIS A 230 6.75 3.08 5.81
C HIS A 230 5.99 1.98 6.55
N GLU A 231 6.07 0.76 6.03
CA GLU A 231 5.34 -0.41 6.54
C GLU A 231 6.31 -1.44 7.09
N PHE A 232 7.07 -1.05 8.10
CA PHE A 232 8.07 -1.89 8.76
C PHE A 232 7.73 -2.16 10.22
N VAL A 233 8.15 -3.32 10.72
CA VAL A 233 7.99 -3.71 12.13
C VAL A 233 9.25 -3.35 12.91
N PRO A 234 9.19 -2.39 13.85
CA PRO A 234 10.37 -1.96 14.59
C PRO A 234 10.93 -3.06 15.50
N LYS A 235 12.27 -3.27 15.44
CA LYS A 235 13.02 -4.16 16.33
C LYS A 235 13.40 -3.49 17.64
N GLY A 236 13.68 -2.18 17.57
CA GLY A 236 14.14 -1.40 18.71
C GLY A 236 13.03 -0.57 19.36
N ASP A 237 13.40 0.63 19.85
CA ASP A 237 12.42 1.60 20.34
C ASP A 237 11.53 2.09 19.20
N PRO A 238 10.21 1.87 19.26
CA PRO A 238 9.32 2.17 18.14
C PRO A 238 9.24 3.67 17.83
N ILE A 239 9.42 4.55 18.79
CA ILE A 239 9.38 5.99 18.57
C ILE A 239 10.67 6.44 17.87
N ALA A 240 11.81 5.94 18.31
CA ALA A 240 13.10 6.21 17.65
C ALA A 240 13.11 5.67 16.21
N SER A 241 12.54 4.47 15.98
CA SER A 241 12.43 3.89 14.64
C SER A 241 11.55 4.73 13.71
N LEU A 242 10.41 5.25 14.20
CA LEU A 242 9.55 6.19 13.46
C LEU A 242 10.32 7.46 13.03
N GLN A 243 11.00 8.10 13.97
CA GLN A 243 11.76 9.33 13.73
C GLN A 243 12.88 9.10 12.72
N THR A 244 13.63 8.00 12.90
CA THR A 244 14.75 7.65 12.03
C THR A 244 14.27 7.38 10.59
N ALA A 245 13.22 6.60 10.40
CA ALA A 245 12.69 6.32 9.08
C ALA A 245 12.27 7.59 8.33
N PHE A 246 11.56 8.50 9.02
CA PHE A 246 11.17 9.79 8.45
C PHE A 246 12.40 10.63 8.04
N GLN A 247 13.36 10.77 8.94
CA GLN A 247 14.56 11.59 8.72
C GLN A 247 15.46 11.04 7.62
N GLN A 248 15.63 9.73 7.54
CA GLN A 248 16.45 9.08 6.51
C GLN A 248 15.88 9.27 5.10
N CYS A 249 14.55 9.31 4.96
CA CYS A 249 13.90 9.42 3.65
C CYS A 249 13.68 10.88 3.20
N ALA A 250 13.47 11.80 4.13
CA ALA A 250 13.14 13.21 3.84
C ALA A 250 14.09 13.93 2.85
N PRO A 251 15.42 13.73 2.87
CA PRO A 251 16.33 14.40 1.92
C PRO A 251 16.13 14.01 0.47
N TYR A 252 15.50 12.88 0.19
CA TYR A 252 15.36 12.30 -1.15
C TYR A 252 13.96 12.49 -1.75
N LEU A 253 13.00 13.11 -1.03
CA LEU A 253 11.58 13.26 -1.43
C LEU A 253 11.14 14.70 -1.80
#